data_07677a96ef438881c6f3370bdd75b08b
#
_entry.id   07677a96ef438881c6f3370bdd75b08b
#
_cell.length_a   1.000
_cell.length_b   1.000
_cell.length_c   1.000
_cell.angle_alpha   90.00
_cell.angle_beta   90.00
_cell.angle_gamma   90.00
#
_symmetry.space_group_name_H-M   'P 1'
#
loop_
_entity.id
_entity.type
_entity.pdbx_description
1 polymer ?
#
loop_
_entity_poly.entity_id
_entity_poly.type
_entity_poly.pdbx_seq_one_letter_code
_entity_poly.pdbx_strand_id
1 'polypeptide(L)'
;GIKDAVNPEISIIPTENPDDIFLGRYKQIKFKADSVVSNKITIDDFELIFENVQINIYDLILNNKLILFDLEKLTPKGTLSFSSLEKDAFKALKEKGLVKIEGFNNGLLVHIVYTLPQGQTLEGLIRINFLFSPGQMIRPVVESIKLGPFDIPRVFFRRITDAKIILTSTPGWPLETNIQTLQVHPRKLQINPTVN
;
A
#
# COMPACT_ATOMS: atom_id res chain seq x y z
N GLY A 1 6.05 -4.38 8.81
CA GLY A 1 6.48 -3.01 9.03
C GLY A 1 7.43 -2.53 7.94
N ILE A 2 7.81 -1.27 7.97
CA ILE A 2 8.84 -0.69 7.11
C ILE A 2 10.16 -1.36 7.44
N LYS A 3 10.85 -1.87 6.43
CA LYS A 3 12.15 -2.56 6.61
C LYS A 3 13.32 -1.64 6.33
N ASP A 4 13.19 -0.85 5.25
CA ASP A 4 14.20 0.07 4.80
C ASP A 4 13.52 1.38 4.39
N ALA A 5 14.19 2.50 4.66
CA ALA A 5 13.76 3.84 4.27
C ALA A 5 14.96 4.62 3.73
N VAL A 6 14.77 5.30 2.61
CA VAL A 6 15.78 6.15 1.98
C VAL A 6 15.52 7.60 2.38
N ASN A 7 16.56 8.28 2.89
CA ASN A 7 16.49 9.67 3.37
C ASN A 7 15.29 9.92 4.29
N PRO A 8 15.17 9.19 5.42
CA PRO A 8 14.05 9.37 6.33
C PRO A 8 14.16 10.69 7.09
N GLU A 9 13.04 11.40 7.15
CA GLU A 9 12.90 12.64 7.90
C GLU A 9 11.71 12.54 8.85
N ILE A 10 11.88 13.06 10.06
CA ILE A 10 10.80 13.17 11.05
C ILE A 10 10.62 14.63 11.41
N SER A 11 9.40 15.12 11.32
CA SER A 11 9.01 16.42 11.81
C SER A 11 7.90 16.30 12.86
N ILE A 12 8.01 17.10 13.92
CA ILE A 12 7.09 17.06 15.05
C ILE A 12 6.51 18.47 15.26
N ILE A 13 5.20 18.56 15.32
CA ILE A 13 4.48 19.78 15.69
C ILE A 13 3.91 19.55 17.09
N PRO A 14 4.38 20.29 18.11
CA PRO A 14 3.86 20.18 19.45
C PRO A 14 2.41 20.71 19.53
N THR A 15 1.73 20.40 20.62
CA THR A 15 0.48 21.05 21.01
C THR A 15 0.77 22.49 21.48
N GLU A 16 -0.28 23.24 21.76
CA GLU A 16 -0.14 24.61 22.32
C GLU A 16 0.34 24.61 23.78
N ASN A 17 0.15 23.49 24.50
CA ASN A 17 0.58 23.34 25.87
C ASN A 17 1.99 22.73 25.94
N PRO A 18 3.02 23.45 26.46
CA PRO A 18 4.37 22.95 26.54
C PRO A 18 4.53 21.65 27.38
N ASP A 19 3.69 21.46 28.39
CA ASP A 19 3.74 20.29 29.27
C ASP A 19 3.36 18.99 28.53
N ASP A 20 2.61 19.10 27.45
CA ASP A 20 2.21 17.95 26.65
C ASP A 20 3.40 17.23 26.00
N ILE A 21 4.49 17.94 25.74
CA ILE A 21 5.72 17.34 25.20
C ILE A 21 6.24 16.25 26.14
N PHE A 22 6.24 16.51 27.45
CA PHE A 22 6.69 15.55 28.47
C PHE A 22 5.70 14.39 28.65
N LEU A 23 4.43 14.62 28.34
CA LEU A 23 3.38 13.61 28.36
C LEU A 23 3.30 12.81 27.04
N GLY A 24 4.18 13.13 26.07
CA GLY A 24 4.22 12.46 24.78
C GLY A 24 3.07 12.83 23.85
N ARG A 25 2.42 13.98 24.08
CA ARG A 25 1.30 14.45 23.27
C ARG A 25 1.78 15.44 22.22
N TYR A 26 1.41 15.17 20.97
CA TYR A 26 1.79 16.01 19.83
C TYR A 26 0.60 16.27 18.94
N LYS A 27 0.52 17.49 18.41
CA LYS A 27 -0.49 17.87 17.41
C LYS A 27 -0.28 17.07 16.12
N GLN A 28 0.98 16.90 15.71
CA GLN A 28 1.30 16.14 14.52
C GLN A 28 2.72 15.56 14.62
N ILE A 29 2.85 14.31 14.20
CA ILE A 29 4.14 13.70 13.87
C ILE A 29 4.07 13.31 12.39
N LYS A 30 5.07 13.71 11.61
CA LYS A 30 5.19 13.39 10.21
C LYS A 30 6.49 12.65 9.96
N PHE A 31 6.38 11.49 9.34
CA PHE A 31 7.50 10.74 8.80
C PHE A 31 7.48 10.86 7.28
N LYS A 32 8.61 11.21 6.68
CA LYS A 32 8.82 11.26 5.23
C LYS A 32 10.01 10.39 4.87
N ALA A 33 10.00 9.84 3.66
CA ALA A 33 11.14 9.20 3.04
C ALA A 33 11.00 9.27 1.52
N ASP A 34 12.12 9.32 0.80
CA ASP A 34 12.10 9.27 -0.67
C ASP A 34 11.52 7.95 -1.15
N SER A 35 11.84 6.87 -0.45
CA SER A 35 11.19 5.58 -0.64
C SER A 35 11.23 4.73 0.63
N VAL A 36 10.26 3.82 0.75
CA VAL A 36 10.24 2.80 1.80
C VAL A 36 9.99 1.43 1.21
N VAL A 37 10.57 0.41 1.83
CA VAL A 37 10.31 -0.99 1.49
C VAL A 37 9.46 -1.62 2.58
N SER A 38 8.25 -2.05 2.22
CA SER A 38 7.34 -2.77 3.11
C SER A 38 6.87 -4.05 2.42
N ASN A 39 7.08 -5.20 3.07
CA ASN A 39 6.67 -6.51 2.55
C ASN A 39 7.09 -6.78 1.09
N LYS A 40 8.30 -6.37 0.71
CA LYS A 40 8.88 -6.44 -0.65
C LYS A 40 8.30 -5.43 -1.66
N ILE A 41 7.38 -4.57 -1.26
CA ILE A 41 6.83 -3.51 -2.10
C ILE A 41 7.59 -2.23 -1.79
N THR A 42 8.06 -1.55 -2.83
CA THR A 42 8.65 -0.22 -2.72
C THR A 42 7.58 0.84 -2.94
N ILE A 43 7.49 1.77 -2.01
CA ILE A 43 6.60 2.93 -2.10
C ILE A 43 7.49 4.16 -2.15
N ASP A 44 7.38 4.92 -3.22
CA ASP A 44 8.12 6.16 -3.45
C ASP A 44 7.34 7.36 -2.91
N ASP A 45 8.02 8.49 -2.63
CA ASP A 45 7.44 9.72 -2.07
C ASP A 45 6.60 9.43 -0.82
N PHE A 46 7.12 8.58 0.06
CA PHE A 46 6.37 8.11 1.22
C PHE A 46 6.25 9.19 2.29
N GLU A 47 5.03 9.40 2.75
CA GLU A 47 4.72 10.29 3.88
C GLU A 47 3.68 9.61 4.77
N LEU A 48 3.90 9.62 6.08
CA LEU A 48 2.99 9.11 7.08
C LEU A 48 2.72 10.20 8.11
N ILE A 49 1.47 10.63 8.21
CA ILE A 49 1.06 11.74 9.07
C ILE A 49 0.20 11.18 10.20
N PHE A 50 0.65 11.40 11.42
CA PHE A 50 -0.06 11.11 12.66
C PHE A 50 -0.61 12.42 13.20
N GLU A 51 -1.92 12.53 13.38
CA GLU A 51 -2.59 13.72 13.91
C GLU A 51 -3.13 13.43 15.31
N ASN A 52 -2.92 14.38 16.24
CA ASN A 52 -3.30 14.30 17.65
C ASN A 52 -2.87 12.96 18.27
N VAL A 53 -1.56 12.76 18.34
CA VAL A 53 -0.95 11.50 18.75
C VAL A 53 -0.39 11.58 20.17
N GLN A 54 -0.58 10.52 20.94
CA GLN A 54 0.10 10.32 22.21
C GLN A 54 0.99 9.09 22.15
N ILE A 55 2.30 9.27 22.43
CA ILE A 55 3.31 8.22 22.45
C ILE A 55 3.86 7.99 23.84
N ASN A 56 4.33 6.77 24.10
CA ASN A 56 5.09 6.48 25.32
C ASN A 56 6.54 6.94 25.15
N ILE A 57 6.87 8.13 25.68
CA ILE A 57 8.21 8.70 25.61
C ILE A 57 9.22 7.83 26.37
N TYR A 58 8.86 7.24 27.51
CA TYR A 58 9.75 6.41 28.30
C TYR A 58 10.20 5.18 27.51
N ASP A 59 9.26 4.47 26.87
CA ASP A 59 9.61 3.32 26.05
C ASP A 59 10.40 3.71 24.80
N LEU A 60 10.12 4.87 24.22
CA LEU A 60 10.87 5.37 23.08
C LEU A 60 12.33 5.64 23.46
N ILE A 61 12.58 6.32 24.59
CA ILE A 61 13.93 6.72 25.02
C ILE A 61 14.70 5.54 25.61
N LEU A 62 14.09 4.76 26.50
CA LEU A 62 14.78 3.73 27.25
C LEU A 62 14.87 2.40 26.50
N ASN A 63 13.86 2.07 25.73
CA ASN A 63 13.73 0.76 25.09
C ASN A 63 13.80 0.84 23.55
N ASN A 64 14.00 2.05 22.99
CA ASN A 64 13.96 2.31 21.54
C ASN A 64 12.70 1.72 20.88
N LYS A 65 11.57 1.79 21.60
CA LYS A 65 10.29 1.19 21.19
C LYS A 65 9.21 2.25 21.09
N LEU A 66 8.68 2.46 19.89
CA LEU A 66 7.55 3.33 19.66
C LEU A 66 6.26 2.62 20.08
N ILE A 67 5.63 3.12 21.15
CA ILE A 67 4.31 2.68 21.60
C ILE A 67 3.36 3.87 21.48
N LEU A 68 2.27 3.67 20.75
CA LEU A 68 1.19 4.65 20.62
C LEU A 68 0.14 4.35 21.70
N PHE A 69 -0.21 5.39 22.49
CA PHE A 69 -1.30 5.30 23.47
C PHE A 69 -2.61 5.79 22.87
N ASP A 70 -2.55 6.84 22.06
CA ASP A 70 -3.71 7.42 21.42
C ASP A 70 -3.32 8.02 20.05
N LEU A 71 -4.26 8.02 19.13
CA LEU A 71 -4.08 8.57 17.80
C LEU A 71 -5.46 8.86 17.18
N GLU A 72 -5.71 10.11 16.85
CA GLU A 72 -6.96 10.50 16.22
C GLU A 72 -7.01 10.09 14.74
N LYS A 73 -5.91 10.33 14.01
CA LYS A 73 -5.89 10.11 12.57
C LYS A 73 -4.51 9.73 12.06
N LEU A 74 -4.50 8.73 11.17
CA LEU A 74 -3.31 8.30 10.44
C LEU A 74 -3.55 8.44 8.93
N THR A 75 -2.76 9.28 8.28
CA THR A 75 -2.87 9.53 6.84
C THR A 75 -1.60 9.09 6.13
N PRO A 76 -1.62 7.97 5.40
CA PRO A 76 -0.52 7.58 4.53
C PRO A 76 -0.60 8.34 3.20
N LYS A 77 0.56 8.69 2.62
CA LYS A 77 0.71 9.14 1.24
C LYS A 77 1.85 8.38 0.59
N GLY A 78 1.81 8.24 -0.71
CA GLY A 78 2.90 7.63 -1.45
C GLY A 78 2.53 7.23 -2.86
N THR A 79 3.55 6.84 -3.61
CA THR A 79 3.45 6.42 -4.99
C THR A 79 3.94 4.98 -5.11
N LEU A 80 3.10 4.10 -5.64
CA LEU A 80 3.43 2.71 -5.92
C LEU A 80 3.70 2.55 -7.42
N SER A 81 4.95 2.26 -7.77
CA SER A 81 5.33 1.96 -9.16
C SER A 81 4.92 0.54 -9.53
N PHE A 82 4.27 0.36 -10.69
CA PHE A 82 3.90 -0.98 -11.16
C PHE A 82 5.12 -1.83 -11.53
N SER A 83 6.25 -1.21 -11.88
CA SER A 83 7.48 -1.94 -12.14
C SER A 83 7.99 -2.73 -10.93
N SER A 84 7.78 -2.25 -9.73
CA SER A 84 8.09 -3.00 -8.50
C SER A 84 7.20 -4.23 -8.36
N LEU A 85 5.89 -4.06 -8.57
CA LEU A 85 4.92 -5.17 -8.52
C LEU A 85 5.18 -6.21 -9.61
N GLU A 86 5.54 -5.75 -10.83
CA GLU A 86 5.89 -6.63 -11.94
C GLU A 86 7.10 -7.52 -11.60
N LYS A 87 8.15 -6.95 -10.98
CA LYS A 87 9.35 -7.70 -10.55
C LYS A 87 9.01 -8.77 -9.50
N ASP A 88 8.17 -8.45 -8.53
CA ASP A 88 7.79 -9.40 -7.51
C ASP A 88 6.87 -10.51 -8.05
N ALA A 89 5.94 -10.16 -8.94
CA ALA A 89 5.11 -11.13 -9.64
C ALA A 89 5.95 -12.07 -10.54
N PHE A 90 6.96 -11.55 -11.23
CA PHE A 90 7.88 -12.34 -12.03
C PHE A 90 8.63 -13.37 -11.18
N LYS A 91 9.14 -12.96 -10.00
CA LYS A 91 9.76 -13.89 -9.06
C LYS A 91 8.79 -14.95 -8.56
N ALA A 92 7.53 -14.55 -8.29
CA ALA A 92 6.49 -15.51 -7.87
C ALA A 92 6.18 -16.56 -8.94
N LEU A 93 6.29 -16.20 -10.22
CA LEU A 93 6.17 -17.12 -11.36
C LEU A 93 7.44 -17.96 -11.60
N LYS A 94 8.41 -17.95 -10.67
CA LYS A 94 9.70 -18.65 -10.78
C LYS A 94 10.45 -18.33 -12.08
N GLU A 95 10.38 -17.07 -12.49
CA GLU A 95 11.04 -16.54 -13.69
C GLU A 95 10.61 -17.20 -15.02
N LYS A 96 9.49 -17.93 -15.01
CA LYS A 96 8.94 -18.62 -16.20
C LYS A 96 7.86 -17.82 -16.93
N GLY A 97 7.67 -16.58 -16.57
CA GLY A 97 6.65 -15.75 -17.18
C GLY A 97 7.02 -14.29 -17.23
N LEU A 98 6.26 -13.52 -17.99
CA LEU A 98 6.28 -12.07 -18.02
C LEU A 98 5.00 -11.55 -17.38
N VAL A 99 5.12 -10.55 -16.51
CA VAL A 99 3.99 -9.82 -15.95
C VAL A 99 4.12 -8.36 -16.31
N LYS A 100 3.08 -7.78 -16.86
CA LYS A 100 2.99 -6.35 -17.14
C LYS A 100 1.72 -5.79 -16.51
N ILE A 101 1.85 -4.69 -15.78
CA ILE A 101 0.75 -4.04 -15.09
C ILE A 101 0.55 -2.65 -15.67
N GLU A 102 -0.68 -2.34 -16.05
CA GLU A 102 -1.09 -1.05 -16.59
C GLU A 102 -2.27 -0.51 -15.78
N GLY A 103 -2.23 0.79 -15.49
CA GLY A 103 -3.38 1.50 -14.91
C GLY A 103 -4.44 1.75 -15.97
N PHE A 104 -5.67 1.53 -15.61
CA PHE A 104 -6.82 1.63 -16.50
C PHE A 104 -8.02 2.15 -15.71
N ASN A 105 -8.54 3.32 -16.04
CA ASN A 105 -9.61 3.97 -15.27
C ASN A 105 -9.30 3.99 -13.77
N ASN A 106 -10.16 3.35 -12.95
CA ASN A 106 -9.96 3.20 -11.50
C ASN A 106 -9.45 1.80 -11.12
N GLY A 107 -8.68 1.15 -12.00
CA GLY A 107 -8.24 -0.22 -11.80
C GLY A 107 -6.93 -0.54 -12.48
N LEU A 108 -6.59 -1.82 -12.49
CA LEU A 108 -5.38 -2.37 -13.09
C LEU A 108 -5.73 -3.39 -14.15
N LEU A 109 -4.94 -3.39 -15.21
CA LEU A 109 -4.90 -4.43 -16.22
C LEU A 109 -3.59 -5.18 -16.06
N VAL A 110 -3.67 -6.47 -15.73
CA VAL A 110 -2.49 -7.33 -15.52
C VAL A 110 -2.40 -8.32 -16.66
N HIS A 111 -1.36 -8.18 -17.48
CA HIS A 111 -1.01 -9.12 -18.55
C HIS A 111 0.00 -10.13 -18.00
N ILE A 112 -0.27 -11.40 -18.22
CA ILE A 112 0.62 -12.48 -17.80
C ILE A 112 0.90 -13.33 -19.04
N VAL A 113 2.19 -13.56 -19.33
CA VAL A 113 2.63 -14.54 -20.33
C VAL A 113 3.41 -15.60 -19.57
N TYR A 114 2.95 -16.83 -19.58
CA TYR A 114 3.57 -17.94 -18.88
C TYR A 114 4.00 -19.02 -19.85
N THR A 115 5.26 -19.42 -19.79
CA THR A 115 5.81 -20.49 -20.63
C THR A 115 5.73 -21.83 -19.90
N LEU A 116 4.95 -22.74 -20.47
CA LEU A 116 4.84 -24.12 -19.98
C LEU A 116 6.13 -24.91 -20.21
N PRO A 117 6.36 -25.99 -19.44
CA PRO A 117 7.55 -26.82 -19.61
C PRO A 117 7.74 -27.41 -21.03
N GLN A 118 6.64 -27.55 -21.78
CA GLN A 118 6.63 -28.03 -23.16
C GLN A 118 6.91 -26.92 -24.20
N GLY A 119 7.25 -25.70 -23.77
CA GLY A 119 7.53 -24.55 -24.65
C GLY A 119 6.31 -23.80 -25.17
N GLN A 120 5.10 -24.22 -24.82
CA GLN A 120 3.89 -23.49 -25.16
C GLN A 120 3.73 -22.26 -24.24
N THR A 121 3.23 -21.17 -24.78
CA THR A 121 2.92 -19.96 -24.00
C THR A 121 1.42 -19.87 -23.73
N LEU A 122 1.09 -19.53 -22.48
CA LEU A 122 -0.25 -19.16 -22.06
C LEU A 122 -0.28 -17.66 -21.79
N GLU A 123 -1.20 -16.96 -22.44
CA GLU A 123 -1.44 -15.55 -22.20
C GLU A 123 -2.65 -15.39 -21.28
N GLY A 124 -2.51 -14.59 -20.25
CA GLY A 124 -3.56 -14.26 -19.30
C GLY A 124 -3.77 -12.76 -19.22
N LEU A 125 -5.02 -12.36 -19.06
CA LEU A 125 -5.42 -10.97 -18.82
C LEU A 125 -6.33 -10.93 -17.61
N ILE A 126 -5.91 -10.17 -16.58
CA ILE A 126 -6.70 -9.97 -15.36
C ILE A 126 -7.06 -8.49 -15.28
N ARG A 127 -8.35 -8.19 -15.13
CA ARG A 127 -8.86 -6.86 -14.87
C ARG A 127 -9.25 -6.77 -13.40
N ILE A 128 -8.65 -5.79 -12.71
CA ILE A 128 -8.88 -5.52 -11.28
C ILE A 128 -9.39 -4.10 -11.15
N ASN A 129 -10.54 -3.91 -10.52
CA ASN A 129 -11.06 -2.60 -10.15
C ASN A 129 -10.83 -2.35 -8.67
N PHE A 130 -10.61 -1.09 -8.30
CA PHE A 130 -10.58 -0.68 -6.91
C PHE A 130 -11.94 -0.11 -6.51
N LEU A 131 -12.59 -0.77 -5.56
CA LEU A 131 -13.73 -0.21 -4.88
C LEU A 131 -13.20 0.66 -3.75
N PHE A 132 -13.49 1.94 -3.85
CA PHE A 132 -13.06 2.94 -2.89
C PHE A 132 -14.29 3.63 -2.29
N SER A 133 -14.33 3.68 -0.97
CA SER A 133 -15.28 4.49 -0.21
C SER A 133 -14.50 5.36 0.75
N PRO A 134 -14.74 6.68 0.80
CA PRO A 134 -14.06 7.57 1.74
C PRO A 134 -14.16 7.04 3.18
N GLY A 135 -13.04 7.00 3.91
CA GLY A 135 -12.96 6.45 5.26
C GLY A 135 -13.03 4.92 5.35
N GLN A 136 -13.08 4.21 4.22
CA GLN A 136 -13.09 2.75 4.18
C GLN A 136 -11.85 2.18 3.49
N MET A 137 -11.66 0.88 3.67
CA MET A 137 -10.57 0.15 3.02
C MET A 137 -10.74 0.12 1.50
N ILE A 138 -9.63 0.29 0.79
CA ILE A 138 -9.57 0.03 -0.65
C ILE A 138 -9.71 -1.49 -0.84
N ARG A 139 -10.70 -1.89 -1.63
CA ARG A 139 -10.92 -3.31 -1.98
C ARG A 139 -10.63 -3.51 -3.46
N PRO A 140 -9.55 -4.22 -3.81
CA PRO A 140 -9.39 -4.69 -5.17
C PRO A 140 -10.44 -5.77 -5.46
N VAL A 141 -11.12 -5.64 -6.58
CA VAL A 141 -12.11 -6.60 -7.06
C VAL A 141 -11.68 -7.08 -8.44
N VAL A 142 -11.47 -8.38 -8.58
CA VAL A 142 -11.22 -8.98 -9.89
C VAL A 142 -12.51 -8.94 -10.69
N GLU A 143 -12.54 -8.14 -11.76
CA GLU A 143 -13.69 -8.01 -12.65
C GLU A 143 -13.77 -9.16 -13.64
N SER A 144 -12.64 -9.50 -14.27
CA SER A 144 -12.54 -10.56 -15.25
C SER A 144 -11.17 -11.19 -15.30
N ILE A 145 -11.12 -12.45 -15.67
CA ILE A 145 -9.90 -13.19 -16.00
C ILE A 145 -10.10 -13.83 -17.36
N LYS A 146 -9.16 -13.57 -18.29
CA LYS A 146 -9.08 -14.25 -19.58
C LYS A 146 -7.83 -15.11 -19.63
N LEU A 147 -7.92 -16.28 -20.21
CA LEU A 147 -6.79 -17.17 -20.44
C LEU A 147 -6.79 -17.56 -21.93
N GLY A 148 -5.90 -16.94 -22.70
CA GLY A 148 -5.99 -17.00 -24.16
C GLY A 148 -7.33 -16.48 -24.65
N PRO A 149 -8.05 -17.23 -25.51
CA PRO A 149 -9.35 -16.83 -26.00
C PRO A 149 -10.51 -17.07 -25.01
N PHE A 150 -10.25 -17.69 -23.86
CA PHE A 150 -11.30 -18.12 -22.92
C PHE A 150 -11.51 -17.13 -21.79
N ASP A 151 -12.76 -16.75 -21.54
CA ASP A 151 -13.15 -16.04 -20.34
C ASP A 151 -13.35 -17.04 -19.18
N ILE A 152 -12.67 -16.82 -18.08
CA ILE A 152 -12.78 -17.67 -16.90
C ILE A 152 -14.05 -17.26 -16.12
N PRO A 153 -15.00 -18.17 -15.88
CA PRO A 153 -16.20 -17.85 -15.11
C PRO A 153 -15.87 -17.38 -13.69
N ARG A 154 -16.60 -16.36 -13.20
CA ARG A 154 -16.39 -15.75 -11.87
C ARG A 154 -16.38 -16.77 -10.73
N VAL A 155 -17.08 -17.86 -10.83
CA VAL A 155 -17.14 -18.91 -9.80
C VAL A 155 -15.76 -19.48 -9.48
N PHE A 156 -14.84 -19.52 -10.45
CA PHE A 156 -13.50 -20.08 -10.24
C PHE A 156 -12.53 -19.13 -9.54
N PHE A 157 -12.77 -17.82 -9.59
CA PHE A 157 -11.89 -16.85 -8.94
C PHE A 157 -12.56 -16.02 -7.81
N ARG A 158 -13.79 -16.35 -7.46
CA ARG A 158 -14.53 -15.70 -6.38
C ARG A 158 -13.74 -15.69 -5.06
N ARG A 159 -13.03 -16.77 -4.75
CA ARG A 159 -12.16 -16.85 -3.55
C ARG A 159 -10.95 -15.92 -3.60
N ILE A 160 -10.46 -15.58 -4.78
CA ILE A 160 -9.36 -14.62 -4.97
C ILE A 160 -9.85 -13.20 -4.73
N THR A 161 -11.09 -12.90 -5.12
CA THR A 161 -11.71 -11.58 -4.90
C THR A 161 -12.07 -11.33 -3.45
N ASP A 162 -12.28 -12.39 -2.67
CA ASP A 162 -12.54 -12.29 -1.23
C ASP A 162 -11.24 -12.12 -0.41
N ALA A 163 -10.07 -12.28 -1.04
CA ALA A 163 -8.80 -11.93 -0.43
C ALA A 163 -8.76 -10.43 -0.21
N LYS A 164 -9.04 -10.00 1.01
CA LYS A 164 -8.87 -8.62 1.47
C LYS A 164 -7.39 -8.28 1.32
N ILE A 165 -7.00 -7.61 0.25
CA ILE A 165 -5.72 -6.91 0.23
C ILE A 165 -5.91 -5.73 1.16
N ILE A 166 -5.64 -5.97 2.41
CA ILE A 166 -5.69 -4.98 3.45
C ILE A 166 -4.42 -4.14 3.27
N LEU A 167 -4.48 -3.11 2.44
CA LEU A 167 -3.42 -2.10 2.38
C LEU A 167 -3.29 -1.36 3.72
N THR A 168 -4.24 -1.55 4.62
CA THR A 168 -4.43 -0.76 5.83
C THR A 168 -4.28 -1.51 7.15
N SER A 169 -4.19 -2.83 7.17
CA SER A 169 -3.90 -3.55 8.40
C SER A 169 -2.61 -4.33 8.28
N THR A 170 -1.54 -3.75 8.76
CA THR A 170 -0.42 -4.55 9.26
C THR A 170 -0.97 -5.35 10.43
N PRO A 171 -0.83 -6.68 10.48
CA PRO A 171 -1.23 -7.45 11.64
C PRO A 171 -0.59 -6.86 12.90
N GLY A 172 -1.41 -6.42 13.85
CA GLY A 172 -0.94 -5.77 15.08
C GLY A 172 -0.99 -4.23 15.08
N TRP A 173 -1.46 -3.59 14.02
CA TRP A 173 -1.69 -2.15 14.03
C TRP A 173 -3.17 -1.85 14.31
N PRO A 174 -3.52 -1.21 15.44
CA PRO A 174 -4.91 -1.03 15.88
C PRO A 174 -5.65 0.12 15.18
N LEU A 175 -5.05 0.74 14.15
CA LEU A 175 -5.47 2.05 13.68
C LEU A 175 -6.05 1.98 12.27
N GLU A 176 -7.22 2.58 12.11
CA GLU A 176 -7.83 2.83 10.81
C GLU A 176 -6.99 3.88 10.05
N THR A 177 -6.45 3.51 8.91
CA THR A 177 -5.74 4.45 8.04
C THR A 177 -6.73 5.26 7.23
N ASN A 178 -6.55 6.58 7.24
CA ASN A 178 -7.40 7.48 6.48
C ASN A 178 -6.90 7.61 5.03
N ILE A 179 -7.37 6.72 4.16
CA ILE A 179 -7.16 6.87 2.72
C ILE A 179 -8.39 7.59 2.15
N GLN A 180 -8.19 8.83 1.70
CA GLN A 180 -9.25 9.66 1.14
C GLN A 180 -9.34 9.56 -0.38
N THR A 181 -8.20 9.42 -1.03
CA THR A 181 -8.11 9.40 -2.49
C THR A 181 -7.12 8.36 -2.97
N LEU A 182 -7.45 7.75 -4.09
CA LEU A 182 -6.60 6.83 -4.82
C LEU A 182 -6.63 7.24 -6.29
N GLN A 183 -5.48 7.55 -6.87
CA GLN A 183 -5.37 7.87 -8.28
C GLN A 183 -4.59 6.80 -9.01
N VAL A 184 -5.19 6.27 -10.06
CA VAL A 184 -4.57 5.27 -10.93
C VAL A 184 -4.04 5.95 -12.18
N HIS A 185 -2.76 5.83 -12.42
CA HIS A 185 -2.08 6.31 -13.62
C HIS A 185 -1.59 5.11 -14.44
N PRO A 186 -1.21 5.29 -15.72
CA PRO A 186 -0.81 4.16 -16.57
C PRO A 186 0.32 3.28 -16.00
N ARG A 187 1.23 3.84 -15.20
CA ARG A 187 2.42 3.13 -14.69
C ARG A 187 2.58 3.18 -13.16
N LYS A 188 1.67 3.82 -12.45
CA LYS A 188 1.74 4.02 -11.01
C LYS A 188 0.38 4.19 -10.36
N LEU A 189 0.33 3.93 -9.06
CA LEU A 189 -0.79 4.20 -8.18
C LEU A 189 -0.37 5.25 -7.15
N GLN A 190 -1.17 6.28 -6.94
CA GLN A 190 -0.93 7.29 -5.90
C GLN A 190 -1.99 7.21 -4.81
N ILE A 191 -1.52 7.19 -3.57
CA ILE A 191 -2.36 7.18 -2.37
C ILE A 191 -2.33 8.57 -1.76
N ASN A 192 -3.49 9.17 -1.56
CA ASN A 192 -3.66 10.52 -1.00
C ASN A 192 -2.70 11.55 -1.63
N PRO A 193 -2.69 11.72 -2.98
CA PRO A 193 -1.80 12.66 -3.62
C PRO A 193 -2.04 14.06 -3.08
N THR A 194 -0.97 14.84 -2.99
CA THR A 194 -1.10 16.26 -2.66
C THR A 194 -1.77 16.95 -3.84
N VAL A 195 -2.90 17.60 -3.59
CA VAL A 195 -3.57 18.45 -4.60
C VAL A 195 -2.77 19.74 -4.63
N ASN A 196 -2.08 20.00 -5.74
CA ASN A 196 -1.41 21.28 -6.02
C ASN A 196 -2.43 22.31 -6.47
#